data_a7186d4f04b8823f4b4631720b2fba42
#
_entry.id   a7186d4f04b8823f4b4631720b2fba42
#
_cell.length_a   1.000
_cell.length_b   1.000
_cell.length_c   1.000
_cell.angle_alpha   90.00
_cell.angle_beta   90.00
_cell.angle_gamma   90.00
#
_symmetry.space_group_name_H-M   'P 1'
#
loop_
_entity.id
_entity.type
_entity.pdbx_description
1 polymer ?
#
loop_
_entity_poly.entity_id
_entity_poly.type
_entity_poly.pdbx_seq_one_letter_code
_entity_poly.pdbx_strand_id
1 'polypeptide(L)'
;MKGLIIVGYQGIGKSSCANATNECIDLESGNFWIGNERSNDWHIPYCQIAMHLANQGYTVFTSSHKAVYEHFKTMPLLSNVAEIVVFCPDICHKKEWIERLQKRYDKTGLLKDYKALMNAKDRYKENIYELINSGLPVFQPGNCVDYDLMDYVRKMRHIWCMT
;
A
#
# COMPACT_ATOMS: atom_id res chain seq x y z
N MET A 1 -3.40 -14.68 15.52
CA MET A 1 -2.25 -14.03 14.87
C MET A 1 -2.53 -12.54 14.75
N LYS A 2 -1.57 -11.71 15.05
CA LYS A 2 -1.71 -10.26 14.92
C LYS A 2 -1.88 -9.81 13.47
N GLY A 3 -2.59 -8.74 13.25
CA GLY A 3 -2.74 -8.13 11.93
C GLY A 3 -1.58 -7.20 11.58
N LEU A 4 -1.52 -6.84 10.32
CA LEU A 4 -0.46 -6.00 9.75
C LEU A 4 -1.08 -4.96 8.81
N ILE A 5 -0.58 -3.73 8.86
CA ILE A 5 -0.95 -2.69 7.88
C ILE A 5 0.24 -2.50 6.93
N ILE A 6 -0.02 -2.56 5.64
CA ILE A 6 0.99 -2.34 4.60
C ILE A 6 0.59 -1.12 3.77
N VAL A 7 1.32 -0.04 3.96
CA VAL A 7 1.23 1.16 3.13
C VAL A 7 1.97 0.86 1.83
N GLY A 8 1.20 0.55 0.78
CA GLY A 8 1.75 0.02 -0.47
C GLY A 8 1.73 1.01 -1.60
N TYR A 9 2.89 1.21 -2.24
CA TYR A 9 2.97 2.00 -3.45
C TYR A 9 2.10 1.40 -4.57
N GLN A 10 1.60 2.24 -5.45
CA GLN A 10 0.74 1.80 -6.56
C GLN A 10 1.45 0.78 -7.47
N GLY A 11 0.75 -0.26 -7.84
CA GLY A 11 1.26 -1.32 -8.72
C GLY A 11 2.01 -2.44 -8.04
N ILE A 12 2.10 -2.49 -6.71
CA ILE A 12 2.81 -3.58 -6.02
C ILE A 12 2.11 -4.94 -6.07
N GLY A 13 0.81 -4.98 -6.40
CA GLY A 13 0.04 -6.23 -6.49
C GLY A 13 -0.99 -6.41 -5.37
N LYS A 14 -1.42 -5.34 -4.72
CA LYS A 14 -2.38 -5.35 -3.60
C LYS A 14 -3.67 -6.09 -3.93
N SER A 15 -4.33 -5.73 -5.03
CA SER A 15 -5.59 -6.34 -5.44
C SER A 15 -5.43 -7.82 -5.76
N SER A 16 -4.37 -8.21 -6.45
CA SER A 16 -4.09 -9.62 -6.77
C SER A 16 -3.85 -10.44 -5.51
N CYS A 17 -3.12 -9.91 -4.55
CA CYS A 17 -2.88 -10.56 -3.28
C CYS A 17 -4.16 -10.71 -2.46
N ALA A 18 -4.99 -9.67 -2.38
CA ALA A 18 -6.26 -9.70 -1.67
C ALA A 18 -7.27 -10.67 -2.31
N ASN A 19 -7.25 -10.80 -3.64
CA ASN A 19 -8.11 -11.76 -4.34
C ASN A 19 -7.66 -13.21 -4.18
N ALA A 20 -6.39 -13.44 -3.88
CA ALA A 20 -5.83 -14.79 -3.73
C ALA A 20 -6.06 -15.40 -2.34
N THR A 21 -6.40 -14.61 -1.33
CA THR A 21 -6.57 -15.09 0.05
C THR A 21 -7.56 -14.24 0.83
N ASN A 22 -8.26 -14.86 1.77
CA ASN A 22 -9.16 -14.16 2.69
C ASN A 22 -8.44 -13.46 3.86
N GLU A 23 -7.14 -13.64 3.98
CA GLU A 23 -6.33 -13.04 5.05
C GLU A 23 -5.86 -11.62 4.72
N CYS A 24 -5.94 -11.23 3.46
CA CYS A 24 -5.52 -9.92 2.96
C CYS A 24 -6.72 -9.10 2.48
N ILE A 25 -6.72 -7.82 2.82
CA ILE A 25 -7.74 -6.87 2.38
C ILE A 25 -7.04 -5.70 1.68
N ASP A 26 -7.50 -5.39 0.46
CA ASP A 26 -7.08 -4.18 -0.25
C ASP A 26 -8.09 -3.07 0.01
N LEU A 27 -7.73 -2.13 0.89
CA LEU A 27 -8.59 -1.02 1.26
C LEU A 27 -8.46 0.11 0.24
N GLU A 28 -9.41 0.18 -0.67
CA GLU A 28 -9.41 1.14 -1.77
C GLU A 28 -9.75 2.56 -1.30
N SER A 29 -8.83 3.50 -1.49
CA SER A 29 -9.08 4.92 -1.19
C SER A 29 -10.17 5.53 -2.08
N GLY A 30 -10.39 4.97 -3.27
CA GLY A 30 -11.45 5.36 -4.18
C GLY A 30 -12.86 5.26 -3.60
N ASN A 31 -13.09 4.37 -2.64
CA ASN A 31 -14.39 4.22 -1.97
C ASN A 31 -14.75 5.43 -1.07
N PHE A 32 -13.81 6.34 -0.84
CA PHE A 32 -14.01 7.56 -0.03
C PHE A 32 -14.37 8.78 -0.87
N TRP A 33 -14.55 8.62 -2.17
CA TRP A 33 -15.08 9.65 -3.06
C TRP A 33 -16.61 9.64 -3.03
N ILE A 34 -17.21 10.85 -2.98
CA ILE A 34 -18.64 11.08 -3.14
C ILE A 34 -18.81 11.91 -4.41
N GLY A 35 -19.24 11.28 -5.50
CA GLY A 35 -19.23 11.91 -6.82
C GLY A 35 -17.81 12.25 -7.26
N ASN A 36 -17.55 13.53 -7.56
CA ASN A 36 -16.23 14.01 -7.95
C ASN A 36 -15.43 14.63 -6.79
N GLU A 37 -15.95 14.55 -5.57
CA GLU A 37 -15.37 15.17 -4.39
C GLU A 37 -15.05 14.15 -3.33
N ARG A 38 -14.01 14.43 -2.56
CA ARG A 38 -13.61 13.68 -1.37
C ARG A 38 -13.32 14.69 -0.27
N SER A 39 -13.82 14.43 0.94
CA SER A 39 -13.55 15.26 2.12
C SER A 39 -12.05 15.44 2.32
N ASN A 40 -11.61 16.62 2.75
CA ASN A 40 -10.20 16.86 3.12
C ASN A 40 -9.71 15.93 4.24
N ASP A 41 -10.63 15.46 5.09
CA ASP A 41 -10.33 14.57 6.22
C ASP A 41 -10.60 13.08 5.90
N TRP A 42 -10.75 12.71 4.64
CA TRP A 42 -11.05 11.34 4.23
C TRP A 42 -10.06 10.31 4.78
N HIS A 43 -8.81 10.70 4.97
CA HIS A 43 -7.75 9.83 5.48
C HIS A 43 -7.99 9.40 6.93
N ILE A 44 -8.75 10.16 7.72
CA ILE A 44 -9.03 9.82 9.12
C ILE A 44 -9.89 8.57 9.23
N PRO A 45 -11.13 8.51 8.69
CA PRO A 45 -11.92 7.28 8.71
C PRO A 45 -11.25 6.14 7.94
N TYR A 46 -10.52 6.44 6.87
CA TYR A 46 -9.77 5.47 6.10
C TYR A 46 -8.76 4.72 6.98
N CYS A 47 -7.91 5.45 7.71
CA CYS A 47 -6.93 4.87 8.62
C CYS A 47 -7.57 4.15 9.80
N GLN A 48 -8.70 4.66 10.33
CA GLN A 48 -9.46 4.00 11.40
C GLN A 48 -9.99 2.63 10.95
N ILE A 49 -10.55 2.55 9.75
CA ILE A 49 -11.02 1.28 9.17
C ILE A 49 -9.85 0.31 9.00
N ALA A 50 -8.74 0.77 8.43
CA ALA A 50 -7.54 -0.06 8.26
C ALA A 50 -7.03 -0.62 9.60
N MET A 51 -6.95 0.23 10.62
CA MET A 51 -6.52 -0.17 11.96
C MET A 51 -7.49 -1.19 12.59
N HIS A 52 -8.78 -0.98 12.43
CA HIS A 52 -9.80 -1.89 12.95
C HIS A 52 -9.71 -3.28 12.28
N LEU A 53 -9.59 -3.32 10.97
CA LEU A 53 -9.44 -4.57 10.22
C LEU A 53 -8.14 -5.30 10.60
N ALA A 54 -7.04 -4.58 10.72
CA ALA A 54 -5.78 -5.16 11.17
C ALA A 54 -5.90 -5.70 12.61
N ASN A 55 -6.63 -5.03 13.48
CA ASN A 55 -6.87 -5.52 14.85
C ASN A 55 -7.67 -6.83 14.89
N GLN A 56 -8.41 -7.13 13.83
CA GLN A 56 -9.08 -8.44 13.65
C GLN A 56 -8.16 -9.54 13.11
N GLY A 57 -6.89 -9.24 12.86
CA GLY A 57 -5.89 -10.19 12.40
C GLY A 57 -5.59 -10.15 10.91
N TYR A 58 -6.26 -9.28 10.14
CA TYR A 58 -6.03 -9.16 8.70
C TYR A 58 -4.71 -8.46 8.37
N THR A 59 -4.15 -8.82 7.22
CA THR A 59 -3.17 -7.97 6.54
C THR A 59 -3.93 -6.99 5.67
N VAL A 60 -3.81 -5.70 5.96
CA VAL A 60 -4.56 -4.64 5.29
C VAL A 60 -3.61 -3.82 4.43
N PHE A 61 -3.84 -3.83 3.11
CA PHE A 61 -3.15 -2.95 2.20
C PHE A 61 -3.85 -1.59 2.15
N THR A 62 -3.07 -0.54 2.27
CA THR A 62 -3.55 0.83 2.15
C THR A 62 -2.86 1.57 1.03
N SER A 63 -3.43 2.70 0.63
CA SER A 63 -2.80 3.59 -0.33
C SER A 63 -1.55 4.25 0.27
N SER A 64 -0.66 4.72 -0.58
CA SER A 64 0.58 5.40 -0.21
C SER A 64 0.47 6.94 -0.17
N HIS A 65 -0.75 7.48 -0.10
CA HIS A 65 -0.95 8.92 0.03
C HIS A 65 -0.28 9.45 1.31
N LYS A 66 0.38 10.58 1.20
CA LYS A 66 1.07 11.21 2.33
C LYS A 66 0.14 11.44 3.54
N ALA A 67 -1.09 11.89 3.29
CA ALA A 67 -2.08 12.08 4.34
C ALA A 67 -2.36 10.78 5.12
N VAL A 68 -2.32 9.63 4.46
CA VAL A 68 -2.54 8.31 5.06
C VAL A 68 -1.39 7.93 6.00
N TYR A 69 -0.16 7.86 5.50
CA TYR A 69 0.95 7.40 6.34
C TYR A 69 1.33 8.42 7.43
N GLU A 70 1.16 9.72 7.18
CA GLU A 70 1.34 10.73 8.22
C GLU A 70 0.30 10.57 9.33
N HIS A 71 -0.95 10.27 8.99
CA HIS A 71 -1.99 10.03 10.01
C HIS A 71 -1.72 8.75 10.80
N PHE A 72 -1.31 7.67 10.16
CA PHE A 72 -0.93 6.42 10.86
C PHE A 72 0.15 6.66 11.92
N LYS A 73 1.10 7.53 11.66
CA LYS A 73 2.17 7.87 12.63
C LYS A 73 1.64 8.53 13.90
N THR A 74 0.46 9.14 13.86
CA THR A 74 -0.19 9.77 15.02
C THR A 74 -1.10 8.81 15.78
N MET A 75 -1.42 7.64 15.21
CA MET A 75 -2.32 6.67 15.82
C MET A 75 -1.55 5.68 16.71
N PRO A 76 -2.05 5.39 17.93
CA PRO A 76 -1.52 4.25 18.67
C PRO A 76 -1.90 2.94 17.99
N LEU A 77 -1.00 1.97 17.99
CA LEU A 77 -1.33 0.61 17.53
C LEU A 77 -2.32 -0.04 18.49
N LEU A 78 -3.37 -0.63 17.95
CA LEU A 78 -4.28 -1.47 18.72
C LEU A 78 -3.59 -2.78 19.14
N SER A 79 -4.08 -3.41 20.19
CA SER A 79 -3.41 -4.54 20.87
C SER A 79 -3.09 -5.72 19.97
N ASN A 80 -3.90 -5.94 18.93
CA ASN A 80 -3.71 -7.05 17.99
C ASN A 80 -3.15 -6.60 16.62
N VAL A 81 -2.62 -5.38 16.53
CA VAL A 81 -1.89 -4.87 15.35
C VAL A 81 -0.41 -4.95 15.64
N ALA A 82 0.33 -5.65 14.79
CA ALA A 82 1.76 -5.86 14.99
C ALA A 82 2.60 -4.65 14.56
N GLU A 83 2.33 -4.12 13.38
CA GLU A 83 3.12 -3.01 12.82
C GLU A 83 2.39 -2.35 11.64
N ILE A 84 2.85 -1.16 11.29
CA ILE A 84 2.52 -0.45 10.06
C ILE A 84 3.80 -0.35 9.25
N VAL A 85 3.81 -0.94 8.06
CA VAL A 85 5.00 -1.10 7.21
C VAL A 85 4.78 -0.46 5.87
N VAL A 86 5.79 0.21 5.33
CA VAL A 86 5.78 0.68 3.94
C VAL A 86 6.33 -0.42 3.03
N PHE A 87 5.64 -0.70 1.94
CA PHE A 87 6.15 -1.54 0.86
C PHE A 87 6.19 -0.74 -0.44
N CYS A 88 7.37 -0.53 -0.97
CA CYS A 88 7.60 0.23 -2.20
C CYS A 88 8.80 -0.29 -2.98
N PRO A 89 8.87 -0.06 -4.31
CA PRO A 89 10.06 -0.38 -5.08
C PRO A 89 11.23 0.53 -4.74
N ASP A 90 12.42 0.16 -5.20
CA ASP A 90 13.61 0.99 -5.08
C ASP A 90 13.52 2.23 -5.98
N ILE A 91 14.16 3.32 -5.57
CA ILE A 91 14.15 4.59 -6.29
C ILE A 91 14.79 4.49 -7.69
N CYS A 92 15.73 3.57 -7.88
CA CYS A 92 16.41 3.37 -9.16
C CYS A 92 15.60 2.54 -10.17
N HIS A 93 14.45 1.97 -9.79
CA HIS A 93 13.62 1.12 -10.65
C HIS A 93 12.46 1.86 -11.34
N LYS A 94 12.60 3.15 -11.56
CA LYS A 94 11.57 3.98 -12.20
C LYS A 94 11.13 3.41 -13.57
N LYS A 95 12.09 3.04 -14.41
CA LYS A 95 11.81 2.53 -15.77
C LYS A 95 10.97 1.26 -15.72
N GLU A 96 11.41 0.29 -14.95
CA GLU A 96 10.75 -1.01 -14.79
C GLU A 96 9.34 -0.85 -14.20
N TRP A 97 9.20 0.10 -13.27
CA TRP A 97 7.92 0.36 -12.65
C TRP A 97 6.91 1.03 -13.59
N ILE A 98 7.37 1.98 -14.40
CA ILE A 98 6.54 2.59 -15.44
C ILE A 98 6.08 1.53 -16.45
N GLU A 99 6.95 0.65 -16.88
CA GLU A 99 6.60 -0.47 -17.78
C GLU A 99 5.54 -1.39 -17.15
N ARG A 100 5.65 -1.69 -15.87
CA ARG A 100 4.67 -2.48 -15.11
C ARG A 100 3.30 -1.80 -15.06
N LEU A 101 3.26 -0.51 -14.76
CA LEU A 101 2.02 0.27 -14.72
C LEU A 101 1.41 0.46 -16.12
N GLN A 102 2.23 0.60 -17.14
CA GLN A 102 1.78 0.68 -18.54
C GLN A 102 1.09 -0.62 -18.96
N LYS A 103 1.69 -1.77 -18.68
CA LYS A 103 1.09 -3.09 -18.97
C LYS A 103 -0.25 -3.25 -18.26
N ARG A 104 -0.36 -2.82 -17.03
CA ARG A 104 -1.60 -2.86 -16.26
C ARG A 104 -2.67 -1.99 -16.90
N TYR A 105 -2.34 -0.75 -17.27
CA TYR A 105 -3.27 0.14 -17.96
C TYR A 105 -3.71 -0.42 -19.32
N ASP A 106 -2.78 -0.95 -20.10
CA ASP A 106 -3.08 -1.57 -21.40
C ASP A 106 -4.06 -2.75 -21.27
N LYS A 107 -3.97 -3.49 -20.17
CA LYS A 107 -4.84 -4.62 -19.86
C LYS A 107 -6.24 -4.20 -19.38
N THR A 108 -6.33 -3.20 -18.51
CA THR A 108 -7.57 -2.84 -17.81
C THR A 108 -8.31 -1.67 -18.47
N GLY A 109 -7.59 -0.70 -19.04
CA GLY A 109 -8.14 0.54 -19.56
C GLY A 109 -8.78 1.43 -18.49
N LEU A 110 -8.59 1.13 -17.20
CA LEU A 110 -9.23 1.84 -16.09
C LEU A 110 -8.57 3.19 -15.83
N LEU A 111 -9.38 4.20 -15.52
CA LEU A 111 -8.91 5.54 -15.21
C LEU A 111 -7.93 5.55 -14.02
N LYS A 112 -8.18 4.73 -12.99
CA LYS A 112 -7.29 4.60 -11.84
C LYS A 112 -5.90 4.13 -12.25
N ASP A 113 -5.79 3.22 -13.19
CA ASP A 113 -4.52 2.70 -13.69
C ASP A 113 -3.79 3.71 -14.57
N TYR A 114 -4.53 4.48 -15.35
CA TYR A 114 -3.98 5.62 -16.08
C TYR A 114 -3.40 6.69 -15.15
N LYS A 115 -4.15 7.06 -14.10
CA LYS A 115 -3.69 8.04 -13.10
C LYS A 115 -2.43 7.55 -12.38
N ALA A 116 -2.37 6.26 -12.02
CA ALA A 116 -1.19 5.65 -11.40
C ALA A 116 0.04 5.73 -12.31
N LEU A 117 -0.14 5.41 -13.60
CA LEU A 117 0.91 5.50 -14.60
C LEU A 117 1.44 6.94 -14.76
N MET A 118 0.54 7.91 -14.91
CA MET A 118 0.92 9.31 -15.08
C MET A 118 1.59 9.87 -13.85
N ASN A 119 1.10 9.53 -12.66
CA ASN A 119 1.74 9.92 -11.41
C ASN A 119 3.17 9.36 -11.29
N ALA A 120 3.38 8.10 -11.66
CA ALA A 120 4.71 7.49 -11.66
C ALA A 120 5.65 8.16 -12.67
N LYS A 121 5.16 8.49 -13.87
CA LYS A 121 5.97 9.23 -14.86
C LYS A 121 6.45 10.57 -14.32
N ASP A 122 5.59 11.28 -13.62
CA ASP A 122 5.87 12.64 -13.16
C ASP A 122 6.59 12.70 -11.81
N ARG A 123 6.26 11.79 -10.88
CA ARG A 123 6.65 11.93 -9.47
C ARG A 123 7.22 10.67 -8.82
N TYR A 124 7.62 9.67 -9.57
CA TYR A 124 8.11 8.40 -9.01
C TYR A 124 9.19 8.58 -7.94
N LYS A 125 10.28 9.26 -8.31
CA LYS A 125 11.43 9.43 -7.40
C LYS A 125 11.06 10.19 -6.14
N GLU A 126 10.26 11.26 -6.26
CA GLU A 126 9.79 12.06 -5.13
C GLU A 126 8.92 11.21 -4.19
N ASN A 127 7.96 10.46 -4.74
CA ASN A 127 7.05 9.64 -3.96
C ASN A 127 7.80 8.50 -3.25
N ILE A 128 8.72 7.83 -3.93
CA ILE A 128 9.51 6.76 -3.32
C ILE A 128 10.43 7.33 -2.23
N TYR A 129 11.09 8.45 -2.48
CA TYR A 129 11.91 9.12 -1.48
C TYR A 129 11.10 9.47 -0.22
N GLU A 130 9.91 10.04 -0.38
CA GLU A 130 9.02 10.38 0.74
C GLU A 130 8.60 9.13 1.52
N LEU A 131 8.29 8.02 0.85
CA LEU A 131 7.93 6.77 1.50
C LEU A 131 9.10 6.16 2.29
N ILE A 132 10.30 6.13 1.72
CA ILE A 132 11.51 5.63 2.38
C ILE A 132 11.82 6.45 3.63
N ASN A 133 11.56 7.75 3.59
CA ASN A 133 11.82 8.69 4.69
C ASN A 133 10.58 8.99 5.55
N SER A 134 9.54 8.19 5.44
CA SER A 134 8.28 8.39 6.18
C SER A 134 8.42 8.25 7.69
N GLY A 135 9.44 7.56 8.17
CA GLY A 135 9.61 7.21 9.59
C GLY A 135 8.99 5.85 9.96
N LEU A 136 8.27 5.20 9.05
CA LEU A 136 7.78 3.84 9.21
C LEU A 136 8.81 2.82 8.73
N PRO A 137 8.78 1.57 9.24
CA PRO A 137 9.58 0.49 8.67
C PRO A 137 9.32 0.33 7.18
N VAL A 138 10.37 0.16 6.38
CA VAL A 138 10.28 0.04 4.92
C VAL A 138 10.73 -1.33 4.48
N PHE A 139 9.95 -1.96 3.63
CA PHE A 139 10.26 -3.21 2.98
C PHE A 139 10.24 -3.04 1.46
N GLN A 140 11.28 -3.47 0.77
CA GLN A 140 11.42 -3.32 -0.68
C GLN A 140 11.71 -4.67 -1.33
N PRO A 141 11.11 -4.99 -2.51
CA PRO A 141 11.47 -6.21 -3.23
C PRO A 141 12.90 -6.10 -3.77
N GLY A 142 13.65 -7.18 -3.65
CA GLY A 142 15.01 -7.25 -4.22
C GLY A 142 15.01 -7.27 -5.74
N ASN A 143 13.95 -7.81 -6.36
CA ASN A 143 13.70 -7.79 -7.79
C ASN A 143 12.34 -7.16 -8.04
N CYS A 144 12.32 -5.98 -8.68
CA CYS A 144 11.08 -5.24 -8.95
C CYS A 144 10.33 -5.73 -10.19
N VAL A 145 10.95 -6.54 -11.03
CA VAL A 145 10.33 -6.99 -12.28
C VAL A 145 9.50 -8.23 -12.06
N ASP A 146 10.00 -9.16 -11.26
CA ASP A 146 9.40 -10.47 -11.03
C ASP A 146 9.45 -10.83 -9.55
N TYR A 147 8.35 -10.59 -8.86
CA TYR A 147 8.17 -10.98 -7.46
C TYR A 147 6.72 -11.32 -7.16
N ASP A 148 6.51 -12.17 -6.18
CA ASP A 148 5.18 -12.46 -5.62
C ASP A 148 5.01 -11.66 -4.32
N LEU A 149 4.05 -10.72 -4.32
CA LEU A 149 3.77 -9.92 -3.12
C LEU A 149 3.39 -10.80 -1.93
N MET A 150 2.71 -11.93 -2.17
CA MET A 150 2.31 -12.84 -1.08
C MET A 150 3.51 -13.42 -0.35
N ASP A 151 4.60 -13.70 -1.03
CA ASP A 151 5.84 -14.16 -0.39
C ASP A 151 6.43 -13.09 0.53
N TYR A 152 6.39 -11.83 0.11
CA TYR A 152 6.81 -10.71 0.97
C TYR A 152 5.85 -10.48 2.14
N VAL A 153 4.55 -10.65 1.93
CA VAL A 153 3.57 -10.59 3.03
C VAL A 153 3.88 -11.65 4.08
N ARG A 154 4.15 -12.89 3.67
CA ARG A 154 4.54 -13.97 4.60
C ARG A 154 5.81 -13.62 5.38
N LYS A 155 6.82 -13.06 4.71
CA LYS A 155 8.05 -12.60 5.37
C LYS A 155 7.78 -11.49 6.39
N MET A 156 7.00 -10.48 6.01
CA MET A 156 6.63 -9.39 6.91
C MET A 156 5.82 -9.90 8.11
N ARG A 157 4.86 -10.79 7.89
CA ARG A 157 4.11 -11.42 8.98
C ARG A 157 5.01 -12.25 9.89
N HIS A 158 5.97 -12.96 9.34
CA HIS A 158 6.94 -13.70 10.16
C HIS A 158 7.75 -12.77 11.07
N ILE A 159 8.19 -11.63 10.55
CA ILE A 159 8.98 -10.66 11.32
C ILE A 159 8.16 -10.02 12.45
N TRP A 160 6.93 -9.59 12.18
CA TRP A 160 6.16 -8.75 13.12
C TRP A 160 4.97 -9.43 13.78
N CYS A 161 4.38 -10.45 13.18
CA CYS A 161 3.13 -11.04 13.67
C CYS A 161 3.31 -12.32 14.49
N MET A 162 4.49 -12.92 14.48
CA MET A 162 4.77 -14.20 15.15
C MET A 162 5.28 -14.05 16.59
N THR A 163 5.45 -12.85 17.04
CA THR A 163 5.94 -12.54 18.41
C THR A 163 4.81 -12.31 19.39
#